data_b9f3bc79aa9166e54b338a53698b53c9
#
_entry.id   b9f3bc79aa9166e54b338a53698b53c9
#
_cell.length_a   1.000
_cell.length_b   1.000
_cell.length_c   1.000
_cell.angle_alpha   90.00
_cell.angle_beta   90.00
_cell.angle_gamma   90.00
#
_symmetry.space_group_name_H-M   'P 1'
#
loop_
_entity.id
_entity.type
_entity.pdbx_description
1 polymer ?
#
loop_
_entity_poly.entity_id
_entity_poly.type
_entity_poly.pdbx_seq_one_letter_code
_entity_poly.pdbx_strand_id
1 'polypeptide(L)'
;SSAAFGAFAGKIGRRRVFWLPIVLLISGVAATEARPLPLVIAGIALVTIGFFGAHSIASAWVGRRALGNRGQAAALYLFFYYLGSSVLGSAGGFAWSHAGWPGVAWFCLVLGALALALGILLARVAPLPLPEAPDPAPVEP
;
A
#
# COMPACT_ATOMS: atom_id res chain seq x y z
N SER A 1 -1.82 5.34 -13.16
CA SER A 1 -1.86 4.00 -12.50
C SER A 1 -2.68 4.00 -11.22
N SER A 2 -2.56 5.02 -10.33
CA SER A 2 -3.26 5.04 -9.02
C SER A 2 -4.80 5.06 -9.16
N ALA A 3 -5.35 5.83 -10.11
CA ALA A 3 -6.79 5.89 -10.38
C ALA A 3 -7.32 4.54 -10.91
N ALA A 4 -6.56 3.85 -11.76
CA ALA A 4 -6.91 2.54 -12.29
C ALA A 4 -6.96 1.47 -11.19
N PHE A 5 -5.97 1.45 -10.27
CA PHE A 5 -5.97 0.55 -9.11
C PHE A 5 -7.12 0.86 -8.14
N GLY A 6 -7.44 2.14 -7.92
CA GLY A 6 -8.58 2.56 -7.11
C GLY A 6 -9.91 2.08 -7.67
N ALA A 7 -10.13 2.22 -8.97
CA ALA A 7 -11.34 1.77 -9.66
C ALA A 7 -11.46 0.23 -9.71
N PHE A 8 -10.37 -0.46 -10.02
CA PHE A 8 -10.31 -1.93 -10.05
C PHE A 8 -10.55 -2.55 -8.66
N ALA A 9 -9.89 -2.00 -7.64
CA ALA A 9 -10.09 -2.42 -6.26
C ALA A 9 -11.51 -2.13 -5.74
N GLY A 10 -12.18 -1.11 -6.28
CA GLY A 10 -13.58 -0.80 -5.97
C GLY A 10 -14.56 -1.86 -6.45
N LYS A 11 -14.30 -2.48 -7.62
CA LYS A 11 -15.17 -3.49 -8.23
C LYS A 11 -15.03 -4.91 -7.63
N ILE A 12 -13.82 -5.31 -7.26
CA ILE A 12 -13.50 -6.69 -6.80
C ILE A 12 -13.47 -6.80 -5.27
N GLY A 13 -13.45 -5.67 -4.58
CA GLY A 13 -13.26 -5.61 -3.13
C GLY A 13 -11.78 -5.33 -2.79
N ARG A 14 -11.54 -4.11 -2.28
CA ARG A 14 -10.19 -3.58 -2.00
C ARG A 14 -9.32 -4.47 -1.12
N ARG A 15 -9.92 -5.28 -0.26
CA ARG A 15 -9.22 -6.24 0.60
C ARG A 15 -8.62 -7.39 -0.17
N ARG A 16 -9.36 -7.90 -1.18
CA ARG A 16 -8.92 -9.06 -1.99
C ARG A 16 -7.83 -8.70 -2.98
N VAL A 17 -7.65 -7.41 -3.28
CA VAL A 17 -6.71 -6.92 -4.30
C VAL A 17 -5.48 -6.27 -3.67
N PHE A 18 -5.47 -6.01 -2.34
CA PHE A 18 -4.39 -5.29 -1.67
C PHE A 18 -3.01 -6.00 -1.75
N TRP A 19 -2.99 -7.33 -1.81
CA TRP A 19 -1.75 -8.09 -1.96
C TRP A 19 -1.08 -7.91 -3.33
N LEU A 20 -1.86 -7.66 -4.40
CA LEU A 20 -1.35 -7.58 -5.76
C LEU A 20 -0.29 -6.48 -5.96
N PRO A 21 -0.53 -5.20 -5.58
CA PRO A 21 0.49 -4.17 -5.70
C PRO A 21 1.72 -4.42 -4.83
N ILE A 22 1.58 -5.11 -3.69
CA ILE A 22 2.73 -5.48 -2.85
C ILE A 22 3.57 -6.55 -3.56
N VAL A 23 2.96 -7.54 -4.17
CA VAL A 23 3.67 -8.57 -4.96
C VAL A 23 4.37 -7.93 -6.17
N LEU A 24 3.72 -6.99 -6.87
CA LEU A 24 4.37 -6.24 -7.96
C LEU A 24 5.60 -5.48 -7.46
N LEU A 25 5.51 -4.82 -6.31
CA LEU A 25 6.64 -4.12 -5.70
C LEU A 25 7.78 -5.10 -5.37
N ILE A 26 7.51 -6.21 -4.70
CA ILE A 26 8.50 -7.23 -4.35
C ILE A 26 9.17 -7.79 -5.61
N SER A 27 8.37 -8.14 -6.64
CA SER A 27 8.87 -8.64 -7.92
C SER A 27 9.74 -7.59 -8.63
N GLY A 28 9.35 -6.32 -8.53
CA GLY A 28 10.13 -5.21 -9.08
C GLY A 28 11.48 -5.06 -8.38
N VAL A 29 11.52 -5.10 -7.05
CA VAL A 29 12.79 -5.07 -6.30
C VAL A 29 13.69 -6.24 -6.70
N ALA A 30 13.16 -7.46 -6.76
CA ALA A 30 13.92 -8.63 -7.19
C ALA A 30 14.45 -8.49 -8.63
N ALA A 31 13.68 -7.90 -9.54
CA ALA A 31 14.10 -7.66 -10.92
C ALA A 31 15.27 -6.64 -11.02
N THR A 32 15.40 -5.73 -10.06
CA THR A 32 16.53 -4.77 -10.03
C THR A 32 17.89 -5.42 -9.69
N GLU A 33 17.90 -6.66 -9.20
CA GLU A 33 19.13 -7.44 -8.99
C GLU A 33 19.67 -8.05 -10.30
N ALA A 34 18.90 -7.98 -11.38
CA ALA A 34 19.31 -8.51 -12.67
C ALA A 34 20.46 -7.67 -13.29
N ARG A 35 21.35 -8.34 -14.05
CA ARG A 35 22.42 -7.66 -14.77
C ARG A 35 21.94 -6.88 -16.02
N PRO A 36 20.98 -7.38 -16.83
CA PRO A 36 20.52 -6.68 -18.02
C PRO A 36 19.76 -5.41 -17.67
N LEU A 37 20.22 -4.25 -18.17
CA LEU A 37 19.60 -2.94 -17.95
C LEU A 37 18.09 -2.90 -18.24
N PRO A 38 17.54 -3.54 -19.30
CA PRO A 38 16.11 -3.55 -19.51
C PRO A 38 15.31 -4.17 -18.36
N LEU A 39 15.86 -5.21 -17.69
CA LEU A 39 15.21 -5.83 -16.53
C LEU A 39 15.25 -4.91 -15.31
N VAL A 40 16.33 -4.17 -15.11
CA VAL A 40 16.44 -3.17 -14.04
C VAL A 40 15.40 -2.07 -14.25
N ILE A 41 15.27 -1.55 -15.49
CA ILE A 41 14.27 -0.53 -15.83
C ILE A 41 12.85 -1.05 -15.60
N ALA A 42 12.56 -2.28 -16.05
CA ALA A 42 11.27 -2.93 -15.80
C ALA A 42 11.00 -3.12 -14.30
N GLY A 43 12.04 -3.50 -13.54
CA GLY A 43 11.98 -3.61 -12.08
C GLY A 43 11.59 -2.29 -11.41
N ILE A 44 12.23 -1.19 -11.77
CA ILE A 44 11.89 0.16 -11.25
C ILE A 44 10.44 0.53 -11.60
N ALA A 45 9.98 0.24 -12.83
CA ALA A 45 8.60 0.49 -13.22
C ALA A 45 7.61 -0.34 -12.37
N LEU A 46 7.90 -1.63 -12.12
CA LEU A 46 7.08 -2.49 -11.27
C LEU A 46 7.04 -1.99 -9.81
N VAL A 47 8.18 -1.59 -9.25
CA VAL A 47 8.26 -0.98 -7.90
C VAL A 47 7.35 0.24 -7.84
N THR A 48 7.45 1.13 -8.82
CA THR A 48 6.67 2.38 -8.88
C THR A 48 5.17 2.08 -8.98
N ILE A 49 4.77 1.17 -9.87
CA ILE A 49 3.36 0.78 -10.04
C ILE A 49 2.82 0.13 -8.76
N GLY A 50 3.58 -0.79 -8.17
CA GLY A 50 3.23 -1.47 -6.93
C GLY A 50 3.10 -0.50 -5.75
N PHE A 51 4.05 0.41 -5.59
CA PHE A 51 4.03 1.42 -4.54
C PHE A 51 2.79 2.32 -4.64
N PHE A 52 2.53 2.94 -5.80
CA PHE A 52 1.37 3.80 -5.98
C PHE A 52 0.05 3.04 -5.86
N GLY A 53 0.01 1.78 -6.29
CA GLY A 53 -1.15 0.92 -6.13
C GLY A 53 -1.45 0.64 -4.65
N ALA A 54 -0.46 0.22 -3.87
CA ALA A 54 -0.60 -0.05 -2.45
C ALA A 54 -0.98 1.22 -1.66
N HIS A 55 -0.29 2.34 -1.92
CA HIS A 55 -0.54 3.62 -1.28
C HIS A 55 -1.97 4.13 -1.53
N SER A 56 -2.46 4.04 -2.78
CA SER A 56 -3.82 4.44 -3.14
C SER A 56 -4.90 3.62 -2.42
N ILE A 57 -4.69 2.31 -2.32
CA ILE A 57 -5.64 1.42 -1.64
C ILE A 57 -5.62 1.68 -0.13
N ALA A 58 -4.43 1.82 0.48
CA ALA A 58 -4.27 2.05 1.90
C ALA A 58 -4.88 3.40 2.34
N SER A 59 -4.54 4.49 1.66
CA SER A 59 -5.08 5.82 1.97
C SER A 59 -6.60 5.89 1.84
N ALA A 60 -7.16 5.30 0.77
CA ALA A 60 -8.60 5.21 0.58
C ALA A 60 -9.28 4.32 1.64
N TRP A 61 -8.60 3.31 2.15
CA TRP A 61 -9.14 2.45 3.22
C TRP A 61 -9.17 3.16 4.56
N VAL A 62 -8.09 3.86 4.93
CA VAL A 62 -8.02 4.69 6.13
C VAL A 62 -9.14 5.74 6.13
N GLY A 63 -9.30 6.49 5.03
CA GLY A 63 -10.32 7.53 4.91
C GLY A 63 -11.75 7.02 5.06
N ARG A 64 -12.02 5.76 4.67
CA ARG A 64 -13.35 5.16 4.83
C ARG A 64 -13.63 4.60 6.22
N ARG A 65 -12.60 4.20 6.96
CA ARG A 65 -12.74 3.73 8.35
C ARG A 65 -12.84 4.86 9.36
N ALA A 66 -12.50 6.06 8.96
CA ALA A 66 -12.55 7.26 9.79
C ALA A 66 -13.97 7.85 9.81
N LEU A 67 -14.91 7.18 10.49
CA LEU A 67 -16.29 7.62 10.66
C LEU A 67 -16.30 9.00 11.36
N GLY A 68 -16.54 10.08 10.60
CA GLY A 68 -16.65 11.44 11.13
C GLY A 68 -15.35 12.28 11.09
N ASN A 69 -14.16 11.70 11.32
CA ASN A 69 -12.88 12.43 11.44
C ASN A 69 -11.90 12.13 10.30
N ARG A 70 -12.36 12.20 9.05
CA ARG A 70 -11.55 11.86 7.87
C ARG A 70 -10.27 12.68 7.74
N GLY A 71 -10.32 13.96 8.11
CA GLY A 71 -9.15 14.84 8.08
C GLY A 71 -8.04 14.40 9.04
N GLN A 72 -8.40 14.07 10.28
CA GLN A 72 -7.44 13.58 11.28
C GLN A 72 -6.84 12.23 10.88
N ALA A 73 -7.65 11.32 10.37
CA ALA A 73 -7.18 10.02 9.91
C ALA A 73 -6.21 10.15 8.72
N ALA A 74 -6.49 11.05 7.78
CA ALA A 74 -5.60 11.34 6.66
C ALA A 74 -4.28 11.97 7.15
N ALA A 75 -4.34 12.92 8.09
CA ALA A 75 -3.15 13.54 8.67
C ALA A 75 -2.28 12.52 9.41
N LEU A 76 -2.89 11.64 10.21
CA LEU A 76 -2.19 10.57 10.93
C LEU A 76 -1.56 9.55 9.96
N TYR A 77 -2.26 9.19 8.90
CA TYR A 77 -1.73 8.34 7.83
C TYR A 77 -0.49 8.95 7.18
N LEU A 78 -0.54 10.24 6.81
CA LEU A 78 0.60 10.95 6.23
C LEU A 78 1.75 11.10 7.23
N PHE A 79 1.46 11.37 8.51
CA PHE A 79 2.48 11.44 9.55
C PHE A 79 3.26 10.14 9.64
N PHE A 80 2.59 8.98 9.75
CA PHE A 80 3.26 7.68 9.78
C PHE A 80 3.94 7.32 8.47
N TYR A 81 3.41 7.76 7.33
CA TYR A 81 4.05 7.60 6.04
C TYR A 81 5.40 8.33 5.98
N TYR A 82 5.44 9.61 6.37
CA TYR A 82 6.68 10.40 6.36
C TYR A 82 7.67 9.95 7.44
N LEU A 83 7.18 9.62 8.62
CA LEU A 83 8.01 9.07 9.69
C LEU A 83 8.65 7.75 9.26
N GLY A 84 7.86 6.84 8.72
CA GLY A 84 8.36 5.57 8.18
C GLY A 84 9.34 5.76 7.04
N SER A 85 9.06 6.67 6.10
CA SER A 85 9.96 7.01 5.01
C SER A 85 11.30 7.54 5.51
N SER A 86 11.31 8.41 6.52
CA SER A 86 12.53 8.97 7.11
C SER A 86 13.37 7.89 7.83
N VAL A 87 12.73 7.12 8.71
CA VAL A 87 13.42 6.08 9.50
C VAL A 87 13.92 4.94 8.61
N LEU A 88 13.04 4.41 7.75
CA LEU A 88 13.40 3.29 6.87
C LEU A 88 14.31 3.73 5.73
N GLY A 89 14.22 4.98 5.27
CA GLY A 89 15.16 5.54 4.31
C GLY A 89 16.58 5.61 4.88
N SER A 90 16.71 6.06 6.14
CA SER A 90 18.01 6.07 6.85
C SER A 90 18.56 4.65 7.05
N ALA A 91 17.70 3.69 7.42
CA ALA A 91 18.08 2.28 7.54
C ALA A 91 18.50 1.67 6.20
N GLY A 92 17.83 2.06 5.10
CA GLY A 92 18.23 1.69 3.74
C GLY A 92 19.61 2.24 3.35
N GLY A 93 19.92 3.47 3.77
CA GLY A 93 21.27 4.05 3.62
C GLY A 93 22.34 3.26 4.37
N PHE A 94 22.02 2.78 5.58
CA PHE A 94 22.91 1.89 6.33
C PHE A 94 23.09 0.54 5.61
N ALA A 95 22.03 -0.06 5.07
CA ALA A 95 22.13 -1.28 4.28
C ALA A 95 23.02 -1.11 3.03
N TRP A 96 22.90 0.06 2.37
CA TRP A 96 23.76 0.42 1.24
C TRP A 96 25.24 0.49 1.64
N SER A 97 25.56 1.15 2.75
CA SER A 97 26.96 1.34 3.18
C SER A 97 27.66 0.03 3.52
N HIS A 98 26.92 -1.04 3.89
CA HIS A 98 27.49 -2.32 4.27
C HIS A 98 27.52 -3.35 3.14
N ALA A 99 26.53 -3.35 2.25
CA ALA A 99 26.37 -4.39 1.24
C ALA A 99 25.98 -3.85 -0.16
N GLY A 100 26.04 -2.55 -0.38
CA GLY A 100 25.70 -1.94 -1.66
C GLY A 100 24.23 -2.18 -2.05
N TRP A 101 23.98 -2.29 -3.37
CA TRP A 101 22.61 -2.51 -3.89
C TRP A 101 21.96 -3.80 -3.39
N PRO A 102 22.65 -4.96 -3.35
CA PRO A 102 22.07 -6.18 -2.78
C PRO A 102 21.56 -6.01 -1.34
N GLY A 103 22.29 -5.25 -0.51
CA GLY A 103 21.85 -4.95 0.86
C GLY A 103 20.53 -4.18 0.89
N VAL A 104 20.38 -3.17 0.04
CA VAL A 104 19.14 -2.40 -0.08
C VAL A 104 18.01 -3.27 -0.61
N ALA A 105 18.26 -4.08 -1.64
CA ALA A 105 17.26 -4.97 -2.22
C ALA A 105 16.77 -5.97 -1.18
N TRP A 106 17.64 -6.64 -0.45
CA TRP A 106 17.26 -7.54 0.65
C TRP A 106 16.45 -6.83 1.74
N PHE A 107 16.87 -5.63 2.15
CA PHE A 107 16.12 -4.82 3.11
C PHE A 107 14.70 -4.52 2.60
N CYS A 108 14.55 -4.10 1.35
CA CYS A 108 13.25 -3.84 0.73
C CYS A 108 12.40 -5.10 0.59
N LEU A 109 13.00 -6.27 0.27
CA LEU A 109 12.30 -7.54 0.18
C LEU A 109 11.74 -7.98 1.54
N VAL A 110 12.50 -7.81 2.61
CA VAL A 110 12.04 -8.08 3.99
C VAL A 110 10.87 -7.18 4.36
N LEU A 111 10.97 -5.87 4.10
CA LEU A 111 9.88 -4.93 4.33
C LEU A 111 8.65 -5.26 3.48
N GLY A 112 8.83 -5.64 2.23
CA GLY A 112 7.77 -6.09 1.34
C GLY A 112 7.06 -7.35 1.86
N ALA A 113 7.82 -8.33 2.36
CA ALA A 113 7.27 -9.54 2.97
C ALA A 113 6.44 -9.22 4.23
N LEU A 114 6.94 -8.32 5.10
CA LEU A 114 6.21 -7.85 6.27
C LEU A 114 4.92 -7.12 5.87
N ALA A 115 4.99 -6.24 4.87
CA ALA A 115 3.82 -5.54 4.34
C ALA A 115 2.79 -6.50 3.75
N LEU A 116 3.24 -7.56 3.06
CA LEU A 116 2.37 -8.60 2.51
C LEU A 116 1.68 -9.39 3.64
N ALA A 117 2.43 -9.80 4.66
CA ALA A 117 1.89 -10.48 5.83
C ALA A 117 0.83 -9.64 6.54
N LEU A 118 1.13 -8.37 6.81
CA LEU A 118 0.17 -7.42 7.38
C LEU A 118 -1.06 -7.23 6.47
N GLY A 119 -0.86 -7.13 5.15
CA GLY A 119 -1.95 -7.02 4.18
C GLY A 119 -2.89 -8.23 4.21
N ILE A 120 -2.34 -9.44 4.34
CA ILE A 120 -3.12 -10.69 4.48
C ILE A 120 -3.88 -10.70 5.81
N LEU A 121 -3.25 -10.31 6.91
CA LEU A 121 -3.90 -10.21 8.22
C LEU A 121 -5.05 -9.19 8.20
N LEU A 122 -4.82 -8.02 7.62
CA LEU A 122 -5.83 -6.98 7.46
C LEU A 122 -7.00 -7.41 6.55
N ALA A 123 -6.75 -8.29 5.57
CA ALA A 123 -7.81 -8.86 4.73
C ALA A 123 -8.81 -9.72 5.54
N ARG A 124 -8.40 -10.24 6.70
CA ARG A 124 -9.25 -11.04 7.62
C ARG A 124 -10.12 -10.17 8.54
N VAL A 125 -9.83 -8.86 8.66
CA VAL A 125 -10.60 -7.94 9.52
C VAL A 125 -12.03 -7.77 8.95
N ALA A 126 -13.06 -7.86 9.79
CA ALA A 126 -14.45 -7.76 9.37
C ALA A 126 -14.77 -6.44 8.61
N PRO A 127 -15.67 -6.46 7.61
CA PRO A 127 -16.17 -5.24 6.99
C PRO A 127 -16.81 -4.32 8.03
N LEU A 128 -16.73 -2.99 7.79
CA LEU A 128 -17.55 -2.06 8.56
C LEU A 128 -19.04 -2.33 8.22
N PRO A 129 -19.95 -2.29 9.22
CA PRO A 129 -21.37 -2.30 8.93
C PRO A 129 -21.71 -1.14 7.97
N LEU A 130 -22.61 -1.39 7.04
CA LEU A 130 -23.16 -0.32 6.21
C LEU A 130 -23.88 0.67 7.11
N PRO A 131 -23.83 1.98 6.84
CA PRO A 131 -24.71 2.93 7.52
C PRO A 131 -26.14 2.45 7.34
N GLU A 132 -26.88 2.38 8.43
CA GLU A 132 -28.32 2.10 8.39
C GLU A 132 -28.99 3.11 7.46
N ALA A 133 -29.79 2.64 6.53
CA ALA A 133 -30.53 3.53 5.64
C ALA A 133 -31.37 4.48 6.53
N PRO A 134 -31.44 5.78 6.23
CA PRO A 134 -32.33 6.68 6.97
C PRO A 134 -33.73 6.09 6.97
N ASP A 135 -34.37 6.06 8.14
CA ASP A 135 -35.77 5.69 8.24
C ASP A 135 -36.61 6.48 7.20
N PRO A 136 -37.47 5.81 6.43
CA PRO A 136 -38.30 6.54 5.51
C PRO A 136 -39.07 7.61 6.29
N ALA A 137 -38.98 8.87 5.83
CA ALA A 137 -39.69 9.97 6.45
C ALA A 137 -41.14 9.60 6.64
N PRO A 138 -41.74 9.90 7.81
CA PRO A 138 -43.15 9.63 8.04
C PRO A 138 -43.95 10.28 6.92
N VAL A 139 -44.76 9.46 6.24
CA VAL A 139 -45.73 9.95 5.23
C VAL A 139 -46.75 10.76 5.99
N GLU A 140 -46.61 12.09 5.95
CA GLU A 140 -47.66 12.96 6.49
C GLU A 140 -48.94 12.74 5.68
N PRO A 141 -50.10 12.61 6.36
CA PRO A 141 -51.40 12.39 5.72
C PRO A 141 -51.93 13.61 4.96
#